data_27d615c2658365f7d2709c478fee9a91
#
_entry.id   27d615c2658365f7d2709c478fee9a91
#
_cell.length_a   1.000
_cell.length_b   1.000
_cell.length_c   1.000
_cell.angle_alpha   90.00
_cell.angle_beta   90.00
_cell.angle_gamma   90.00
#
_symmetry.space_group_name_H-M   'P 1'
#
loop_
_entity.id
_entity.type
_entity.pdbx_description
1 polymer ?
#
loop_
_entity_poly.entity_id
_entity_poly.type
_entity_poly.pdbx_seq_one_letter_code
_entity_poly.pdbx_strand_id
1 'polypeptide(L)'
;MGRTSPSVEGANDLLEVQVSRIYLSCMEMVREVERDLWEMGINVEVQSMQDKQARFMTKEVRAYSFSIVPSIAGHFDVGDMNRMVDYVFPNSTVVEYCEAEIKDRTSEKILNPGNSHKVRNQVWSEFLHDGKFAYTYSERITPQLMTILKELRDKPGTRQAIINIHSNFFMTPGSWSGNPDVGDELDLDRIGGKKRIPCSMYYQLMRRNEALELIYTMRSCDYLTHFPVDIWLAIAMQEFAAGWLGLKCGPFHYFTGSLHAYEKDMKARGIF
;
A
#
# COMPACT_ATOMS: atom_id res chain seq x y z
N MET A 1 -32.61 46.03 -7.93
CA MET A 1 -32.18 45.01 -6.96
C MET A 1 -30.92 44.34 -7.50
N GLY A 2 -29.78 44.86 -7.06
CA GLY A 2 -28.47 44.37 -7.48
C GLY A 2 -28.13 43.11 -6.71
N ARG A 3 -27.81 42.03 -7.43
CA ARG A 3 -27.14 40.84 -6.85
C ARG A 3 -25.64 41.14 -6.80
N THR A 4 -25.13 41.34 -5.61
CA THR A 4 -23.70 41.32 -5.34
C THR A 4 -23.23 39.88 -5.37
N SER A 5 -22.35 39.55 -6.32
CA SER A 5 -21.58 38.29 -6.32
C SER A 5 -20.66 38.25 -5.10
N PRO A 6 -20.52 37.10 -4.40
CA PRO A 6 -19.57 36.99 -3.31
C PRO A 6 -18.14 37.11 -3.85
N SER A 7 -17.35 37.94 -3.18
CA SER A 7 -15.92 38.12 -3.45
C SER A 7 -15.17 36.78 -3.20
N VAL A 8 -14.41 36.35 -4.18
CA VAL A 8 -13.49 35.19 -4.09
C VAL A 8 -12.19 35.65 -3.41
N GLU A 9 -12.27 36.06 -2.16
CA GLU A 9 -11.12 36.19 -1.26
C GLU A 9 -11.04 34.91 -0.44
N GLY A 10 -10.07 34.05 -0.75
CA GLY A 10 -9.82 32.78 -0.07
C GLY A 10 -9.47 31.60 -0.98
N ALA A 11 -9.40 31.78 -2.31
CA ALA A 11 -9.12 30.71 -3.25
C ALA A 11 -7.61 30.46 -3.49
N ASN A 12 -6.72 31.26 -2.93
CA ASN A 12 -5.27 31.14 -3.17
C ASN A 12 -4.54 30.12 -2.27
N ASP A 13 -5.20 29.58 -1.25
CA ASP A 13 -4.59 28.58 -0.35
C ASP A 13 -4.80 27.12 -0.81
N LEU A 14 -5.40 26.90 -1.97
CA LEU A 14 -5.83 25.55 -2.40
C LEU A 14 -5.09 24.95 -3.59
N LEU A 15 -4.05 25.58 -4.13
CA LEU A 15 -3.39 25.08 -5.32
C LEU A 15 -1.85 25.03 -5.19
N GLU A 16 -1.32 24.30 -4.22
CA GLU A 16 -0.09 23.57 -4.48
C GLU A 16 -0.48 22.26 -5.18
N VAL A 17 -0.47 22.30 -6.52
CA VAL A 17 -0.55 21.10 -7.33
C VAL A 17 0.67 20.25 -6.99
N GLN A 18 0.48 19.19 -6.23
CA GLN A 18 1.53 18.25 -5.94
C GLN A 18 1.95 17.57 -7.25
N VAL A 19 3.06 18.02 -7.82
CA VAL A 19 3.66 17.35 -8.97
C VAL A 19 4.18 15.99 -8.49
N SER A 20 3.76 14.91 -9.10
CA SER A 20 4.30 13.57 -8.80
C SER A 20 5.81 13.60 -8.99
N ARG A 21 6.57 13.34 -7.92
CA ARG A 21 8.03 13.35 -7.93
C ARG A 21 8.58 12.02 -8.44
N ILE A 22 9.76 12.05 -9.04
CA ILE A 22 10.49 10.87 -9.51
C ILE A 22 11.77 10.75 -8.69
N TYR A 23 11.99 9.59 -8.10
CA TYR A 23 13.15 9.26 -7.29
C TYR A 23 13.98 8.17 -7.93
N LEU A 24 15.29 8.21 -7.70
CA LEU A 24 16.25 7.20 -8.16
C LEU A 24 16.62 6.20 -7.06
N SER A 25 16.20 6.44 -5.82
CA SER A 25 16.41 5.52 -4.71
C SER A 25 15.25 5.55 -3.71
N CYS A 26 15.07 4.43 -2.99
CA CYS A 26 14.09 4.32 -1.91
C CYS A 26 14.47 5.21 -0.72
N MET A 27 15.78 5.38 -0.46
CA MET A 27 16.27 6.24 0.62
C MET A 27 16.04 7.72 0.35
N GLU A 28 16.23 8.17 -0.90
CA GLU A 28 15.88 9.53 -1.30
C GLU A 28 14.38 9.74 -1.11
N MET A 29 13.57 8.83 -1.66
CA MET A 29 12.11 8.90 -1.58
C MET A 29 11.62 8.99 -0.13
N VAL A 30 12.05 8.11 0.78
CA VAL A 30 11.51 8.07 2.15
C VAL A 30 11.80 9.35 2.93
N ARG A 31 12.97 9.96 2.73
CA ARG A 31 13.33 11.23 3.37
C ARG A 31 12.49 12.40 2.86
N GLU A 32 12.29 12.47 1.55
CA GLU A 32 11.47 13.50 0.93
C GLU A 32 9.99 13.36 1.34
N VAL A 33 9.47 12.13 1.37
CA VAL A 33 8.11 11.83 1.85
C VAL A 33 7.93 12.23 3.31
N GLU A 34 8.93 11.97 4.15
CA GLU A 34 8.94 12.41 5.54
C GLU A 34 8.88 13.92 5.65
N ARG A 35 9.75 14.61 4.92
CA ARG A 35 9.78 16.06 4.89
C ARG A 35 8.43 16.64 4.46
N ASP A 36 7.87 16.15 3.36
CA ASP A 36 6.57 16.60 2.86
C ASP A 36 5.46 16.41 3.89
N LEU A 37 5.45 15.28 4.60
CA LEU A 37 4.47 15.02 5.65
C LEU A 37 4.59 16.03 6.79
N TRP A 38 5.82 16.40 7.20
CA TRP A 38 6.04 17.34 8.29
C TRP A 38 5.80 18.79 7.90
N GLU A 39 6.18 19.18 6.69
CA GLU A 39 6.09 20.56 6.21
C GLU A 39 4.71 20.91 5.65
N MET A 40 4.11 20.02 4.83
CA MET A 40 2.84 20.27 4.13
C MET A 40 1.62 19.61 4.78
N GLY A 41 1.84 18.64 5.69
CA GLY A 41 0.74 17.93 6.32
C GLY A 41 -0.13 18.85 7.20
N ILE A 42 -1.44 18.69 7.09
CA ILE A 42 -2.42 19.38 7.94
C ILE A 42 -2.81 18.51 9.14
N ASN A 43 -3.18 19.15 10.23
CA ASN A 43 -3.68 18.43 11.41
C ASN A 43 -5.16 18.06 11.20
N VAL A 44 -5.46 16.76 11.32
CA VAL A 44 -6.80 16.23 11.15
C VAL A 44 -7.17 15.36 12.34
N GLU A 45 -8.34 15.62 12.94
CA GLU A 45 -8.91 14.73 13.94
C GLU A 45 -9.60 13.56 13.22
N VAL A 46 -9.19 12.34 13.51
CA VAL A 46 -9.78 11.13 12.93
C VAL A 46 -10.38 10.23 14.00
N GLN A 47 -11.45 9.56 13.64
CA GLN A 47 -12.05 8.53 14.47
C GLN A 47 -11.39 7.19 14.20
N SER A 48 -11.01 6.46 15.24
CA SER A 48 -10.50 5.10 15.08
C SER A 48 -11.57 4.16 14.56
N MET A 49 -11.21 3.31 13.60
CA MET A 49 -12.09 2.20 13.18
C MET A 49 -12.16 1.09 14.24
N GLN A 50 -11.11 0.97 15.05
CA GLN A 50 -11.00 -0.07 16.09
C GLN A 50 -11.71 0.33 17.39
N ASP A 51 -11.79 1.64 17.65
CA ASP A 51 -12.51 2.23 18.79
C ASP A 51 -13.32 3.43 18.32
N LYS A 52 -14.62 3.24 18.18
CA LYS A 52 -15.54 4.28 17.69
C LYS A 52 -15.63 5.51 18.60
N GLN A 53 -15.18 5.41 19.85
CA GLN A 53 -15.19 6.52 20.82
C GLN A 53 -13.84 7.26 20.86
N ALA A 54 -12.76 6.61 20.42
CA ALA A 54 -11.44 7.20 20.42
C ALA A 54 -11.23 8.11 19.21
N ARG A 55 -10.83 9.35 19.49
CA ARG A 55 -10.40 10.34 18.49
C ARG A 55 -8.91 10.51 18.58
N PHE A 56 -8.28 10.61 17.44
CA PHE A 56 -6.82 10.76 17.32
C PHE A 56 -6.51 11.95 16.43
N MET A 57 -5.52 12.73 16.83
CA MET A 57 -4.93 13.73 15.93
C MET A 57 -3.91 13.03 15.01
N THR A 58 -3.98 13.38 13.76
CA THR A 58 -3.01 12.95 12.73
C THR A 58 -2.48 14.17 12.01
N LYS A 59 -1.26 14.06 11.51
CA LYS A 59 -0.75 14.93 10.45
C LYS A 59 -0.95 14.21 9.13
N GLU A 60 -1.56 14.87 8.13
CA GLU A 60 -2.03 14.24 6.91
C GLU A 60 -1.71 15.06 5.67
N VAL A 61 -1.19 14.39 4.62
CA VAL A 61 -1.13 14.89 3.25
C VAL A 61 -2.08 14.08 2.39
N ARG A 62 -2.96 14.73 1.64
CA ARG A 62 -3.98 14.07 0.80
C ARG A 62 -3.51 13.93 -0.64
N ALA A 63 -3.98 12.86 -1.31
CA ALA A 63 -3.70 12.56 -2.72
C ALA A 63 -2.19 12.53 -3.04
N TYR A 64 -1.40 11.91 -2.16
CA TYR A 64 0.06 11.86 -2.28
C TYR A 64 0.50 10.84 -3.33
N SER A 65 1.44 11.22 -4.21
CA SER A 65 1.94 10.34 -5.26
C SER A 65 3.41 10.58 -5.57
N PHE A 66 4.09 9.50 -6.01
CA PHE A 66 5.47 9.56 -6.51
C PHE A 66 5.76 8.34 -7.40
N SER A 67 6.94 8.36 -8.02
CA SER A 67 7.50 7.22 -8.75
C SER A 67 8.93 6.95 -8.34
N ILE A 68 9.35 5.68 -8.36
CA ILE A 68 10.74 5.26 -8.18
C ILE A 68 11.17 4.56 -9.46
N VAL A 69 12.31 4.96 -10.00
CA VAL A 69 12.89 4.36 -11.22
C VAL A 69 13.94 3.33 -10.81
N PRO A 70 13.86 2.09 -11.30
CA PRO A 70 14.88 1.08 -11.03
C PRO A 70 16.22 1.44 -11.69
N SER A 71 17.27 0.72 -11.34
CA SER A 71 18.58 0.84 -11.98
C SER A 71 18.50 0.55 -13.50
N ILE A 72 19.51 0.95 -14.25
CA ILE A 72 19.65 0.66 -15.69
C ILE A 72 19.60 -0.85 -15.97
N ALA A 73 20.04 -1.68 -15.01
CA ALA A 73 19.94 -3.14 -15.10
C ALA A 73 18.48 -3.65 -15.05
N GLY A 74 17.54 -2.79 -14.61
CA GLY A 74 16.12 -3.10 -14.51
C GLY A 74 15.76 -3.85 -13.23
N HIS A 75 16.46 -3.55 -12.14
CA HIS A 75 16.19 -4.06 -10.79
C HIS A 75 16.26 -2.95 -9.76
N PHE A 76 15.48 -3.08 -8.71
CA PHE A 76 15.60 -2.23 -7.53
C PHE A 76 16.74 -2.74 -6.63
N ASP A 77 17.45 -1.82 -5.99
CA ASP A 77 18.51 -2.18 -5.03
C ASP A 77 17.88 -2.64 -3.72
N VAL A 78 17.95 -3.94 -3.42
CA VAL A 78 17.43 -4.53 -2.19
C VAL A 78 18.07 -3.92 -0.95
N GLY A 79 19.37 -3.60 -1.01
CA GLY A 79 20.07 -2.92 0.09
C GLY A 79 19.50 -1.53 0.34
N ASP A 80 19.13 -0.79 -0.70
CA ASP A 80 18.46 0.51 -0.59
C ASP A 80 17.03 0.38 -0.03
N MET A 81 16.28 -0.63 -0.46
CA MET A 81 14.97 -0.94 0.09
C MET A 81 15.04 -1.28 1.59
N ASN A 82 16.03 -2.07 2.01
CA ASN A 82 16.22 -2.43 3.41
C ASN A 82 16.61 -1.21 4.25
N ARG A 83 17.53 -0.36 3.76
CA ARG A 83 17.89 0.91 4.43
C ARG A 83 16.68 1.84 4.59
N MET A 84 15.76 1.89 3.62
CA MET A 84 14.51 2.64 3.73
C MET A 84 13.66 2.13 4.90
N VAL A 85 13.54 0.81 5.07
CA VAL A 85 12.81 0.20 6.19
C VAL A 85 13.51 0.52 7.51
N ASP A 86 14.82 0.33 7.59
CA ASP A 86 15.62 0.58 8.80
C ASP A 86 15.64 2.07 9.20
N TYR A 87 15.49 2.98 8.24
CA TYR A 87 15.37 4.41 8.50
C TYR A 87 14.16 4.74 9.39
N VAL A 88 13.03 4.11 9.12
CA VAL A 88 11.79 4.32 9.90
C VAL A 88 11.71 3.34 11.10
N PHE A 89 12.28 2.15 10.97
CA PHE A 89 12.24 1.09 12.00
C PHE A 89 13.65 0.63 12.42
N PRO A 90 14.45 1.50 13.03
CA PRO A 90 15.83 1.15 13.39
C PRO A 90 15.88 -0.02 14.38
N ASN A 91 16.86 -0.91 14.20
CA ASN A 91 17.11 -2.07 15.07
C ASN A 91 15.89 -2.98 15.28
N SER A 92 15.14 -3.23 14.22
CA SER A 92 13.91 -4.02 14.26
C SER A 92 14.00 -5.25 13.33
N THR A 93 13.05 -6.16 13.46
CA THR A 93 12.88 -7.33 12.58
C THR A 93 11.91 -7.06 11.42
N VAL A 94 11.77 -5.79 11.01
CA VAL A 94 10.78 -5.42 10.01
C VAL A 94 11.21 -5.85 8.61
N VAL A 95 12.50 -5.86 8.30
CA VAL A 95 13.01 -6.38 7.01
C VAL A 95 12.73 -7.88 6.91
N GLU A 96 13.01 -8.65 7.94
CA GLU A 96 12.72 -10.10 7.99
C GLU A 96 11.20 -10.37 7.86
N TYR A 97 10.39 -9.48 8.44
CA TYR A 97 8.93 -9.53 8.25
C TYR A 97 8.57 -9.31 6.77
N CYS A 98 9.14 -8.31 6.11
CA CYS A 98 8.90 -8.05 4.68
C CYS A 98 9.28 -9.26 3.82
N GLU A 99 10.42 -9.88 4.08
CA GLU A 99 10.88 -11.08 3.37
C GLU A 99 9.96 -12.29 3.59
N ALA A 100 9.42 -12.45 4.79
CA ALA A 100 8.44 -13.51 5.08
C ALA A 100 7.09 -13.22 4.43
N GLU A 101 6.63 -11.97 4.49
CA GLU A 101 5.33 -11.56 3.97
C GLU A 101 5.27 -11.63 2.44
N ILE A 102 6.35 -11.26 1.72
CA ILE A 102 6.34 -11.43 0.26
C ILE A 102 6.26 -12.90 -0.15
N LYS A 103 6.90 -13.81 0.59
CA LYS A 103 6.78 -15.25 0.36
C LYS A 103 5.36 -15.75 0.60
N ASP A 104 4.67 -15.24 1.64
CA ASP A 104 3.27 -15.57 1.91
C ASP A 104 2.35 -15.04 0.77
N ARG A 105 2.59 -13.82 0.26
CA ARG A 105 1.80 -13.20 -0.82
C ARG A 105 2.00 -13.84 -2.19
N THR A 106 3.18 -14.38 -2.46
CA THR A 106 3.54 -15.04 -3.75
C THR A 106 3.49 -16.55 -3.68
N SER A 107 3.01 -17.12 -2.58
CA SER A 107 2.83 -18.55 -2.40
C SER A 107 1.82 -19.11 -3.42
N GLU A 108 2.03 -20.35 -3.88
CA GLU A 108 1.06 -21.08 -4.69
C GLU A 108 -0.22 -21.44 -3.92
N LYS A 109 -0.14 -21.45 -2.60
CA LYS A 109 -1.25 -21.77 -1.70
C LYS A 109 -1.72 -20.53 -0.97
N ILE A 110 -3.03 -20.42 -0.81
CA ILE A 110 -3.63 -19.41 0.05
C ILE A 110 -3.25 -19.70 1.50
N LEU A 111 -2.71 -18.69 2.19
CA LEU A 111 -2.22 -18.78 3.56
C LEU A 111 -3.01 -17.84 4.48
N ASN A 112 -3.62 -18.39 5.52
CA ASN A 112 -4.17 -17.65 6.65
C ASN A 112 -4.04 -18.53 7.93
N PRO A 113 -3.15 -18.14 8.87
CA PRO A 113 -2.50 -16.83 9.01
C PRO A 113 -1.19 -16.64 8.24
N GLY A 114 -0.65 -17.55 7.47
CA GLY A 114 0.67 -17.45 6.86
C GLY A 114 1.81 -17.57 7.89
N ASN A 115 3.04 -17.22 7.50
CA ASN A 115 4.22 -17.34 8.36
C ASN A 115 4.76 -16.00 8.84
N SER A 116 4.54 -14.93 8.07
CA SER A 116 5.09 -13.59 8.33
C SER A 116 4.69 -13.03 9.70
N HIS A 117 3.47 -13.28 10.16
CA HIS A 117 3.00 -12.79 11.46
C HIS A 117 3.86 -13.24 12.64
N LYS A 118 4.55 -14.38 12.54
CA LYS A 118 5.43 -14.92 13.60
C LYS A 118 6.64 -14.03 13.84
N VAL A 119 7.12 -13.35 12.80
CA VAL A 119 8.27 -12.44 12.87
C VAL A 119 7.92 -11.17 13.65
N ARG A 120 6.67 -10.69 13.56
CA ARG A 120 6.14 -9.52 14.30
C ARG A 120 4.97 -9.93 15.20
N ASN A 121 5.10 -11.04 15.90
CA ASN A 121 4.03 -11.61 16.71
C ASN A 121 3.44 -10.63 17.72
N GLN A 122 4.27 -9.76 18.33
CA GLN A 122 3.82 -8.72 19.26
C GLN A 122 2.84 -7.72 18.65
N VAL A 123 2.88 -7.54 17.33
CA VAL A 123 1.95 -6.66 16.59
C VAL A 123 0.72 -7.41 16.12
N TRP A 124 0.92 -8.66 15.64
CA TRP A 124 -0.13 -9.39 14.92
C TRP A 124 -0.96 -10.32 15.80
N SER A 125 -0.46 -10.77 16.95
CA SER A 125 -1.16 -11.72 17.82
C SER A 125 -2.54 -11.23 18.28
N GLU A 126 -2.71 -9.93 18.49
CA GLU A 126 -3.99 -9.35 18.92
C GLU A 126 -5.09 -9.38 17.83
N PHE A 127 -4.71 -9.62 16.57
CA PHE A 127 -5.63 -9.71 15.42
C PHE A 127 -5.96 -11.16 15.05
N LEU A 128 -5.32 -12.16 15.69
CA LEU A 128 -5.64 -13.56 15.48
C LEU A 128 -6.91 -13.93 16.26
N HIS A 129 -7.86 -14.55 15.56
CA HIS A 129 -9.07 -15.11 16.13
C HIS A 129 -9.15 -16.58 15.71
N ASP A 130 -9.24 -17.50 16.68
CA ASP A 130 -9.20 -18.94 16.41
C ASP A 130 -8.06 -19.38 15.49
N GLY A 131 -6.88 -18.76 15.67
CA GLY A 131 -5.68 -19.04 14.88
C GLY A 131 -5.69 -18.49 13.45
N LYS A 132 -6.63 -17.61 13.09
CA LYS A 132 -6.76 -16.98 11.78
C LYS A 132 -6.88 -15.46 11.89
N PHE A 133 -6.51 -14.77 10.82
CA PHE A 133 -6.86 -13.36 10.62
C PHE A 133 -8.23 -13.24 9.94
N ALA A 134 -8.89 -12.09 10.10
CA ALA A 134 -10.10 -11.75 9.35
C ALA A 134 -9.87 -11.81 7.83
N TYR A 135 -8.68 -11.43 7.37
CA TYR A 135 -8.17 -11.65 6.03
C TYR A 135 -6.64 -11.63 6.04
N THR A 136 -6.01 -12.17 4.99
CA THR A 136 -4.59 -12.01 4.68
C THR A 136 -4.42 -11.46 3.27
N TYR A 137 -3.25 -10.86 3.00
CA TYR A 137 -2.92 -10.47 1.63
C TYR A 137 -2.72 -11.68 0.72
N SER A 138 -2.31 -12.84 1.26
CA SER A 138 -2.27 -14.09 0.51
C SER A 138 -3.66 -14.47 -0.03
N GLU A 139 -4.71 -14.39 0.80
CA GLU A 139 -6.09 -14.65 0.36
C GLU A 139 -6.57 -13.71 -0.75
N ARG A 140 -6.04 -12.48 -0.79
CA ARG A 140 -6.40 -11.46 -1.78
C ARG A 140 -5.61 -11.59 -3.07
N ILE A 141 -4.31 -11.85 -2.97
CA ILE A 141 -3.37 -11.79 -4.11
C ILE A 141 -3.24 -13.15 -4.80
N THR A 142 -3.02 -14.23 -4.04
CA THR A 142 -2.70 -15.56 -4.59
C THR A 142 -3.72 -16.04 -5.63
N PRO A 143 -5.06 -15.92 -5.42
CA PRO A 143 -6.04 -16.40 -6.40
C PRO A 143 -5.98 -15.67 -7.75
N GLN A 144 -5.49 -14.43 -7.76
CA GLN A 144 -5.46 -13.56 -8.93
C GLN A 144 -4.11 -13.58 -9.65
N LEU A 145 -3.02 -13.71 -8.90
CA LEU A 145 -1.66 -13.43 -9.35
C LEU A 145 -1.29 -14.20 -10.62
N MET A 146 -1.43 -15.50 -10.62
CA MET A 146 -1.04 -16.33 -11.77
C MET A 146 -1.92 -16.09 -13.00
N THR A 147 -3.20 -15.79 -12.81
CA THR A 147 -4.12 -15.45 -13.91
C THR A 147 -3.70 -14.12 -14.56
N ILE A 148 -3.38 -13.12 -13.74
CA ILE A 148 -2.94 -11.80 -14.19
C ILE A 148 -1.58 -11.88 -14.91
N LEU A 149 -0.64 -12.67 -14.40
CA LEU A 149 0.67 -12.85 -15.06
C LEU A 149 0.53 -13.55 -16.42
N LYS A 150 -0.35 -14.57 -16.53
CA LYS A 150 -0.67 -15.22 -17.82
C LYS A 150 -1.32 -14.22 -18.79
N GLU A 151 -2.27 -13.40 -18.34
CA GLU A 151 -2.90 -12.37 -19.16
C GLU A 151 -1.87 -11.38 -19.72
N LEU A 152 -0.92 -10.92 -18.89
CA LEU A 152 0.18 -10.03 -19.33
C LEU A 152 1.14 -10.70 -20.32
N ARG A 153 1.39 -11.99 -20.17
CA ARG A 153 2.21 -12.75 -21.11
C ARG A 153 1.52 -12.88 -22.47
N ASP A 154 0.23 -13.25 -22.45
CA ASP A 154 -0.55 -13.54 -23.65
C ASP A 154 -1.03 -12.26 -24.35
N LYS A 155 -1.25 -11.17 -23.59
CA LYS A 155 -1.66 -9.84 -24.08
C LYS A 155 -0.76 -8.73 -23.51
N PRO A 156 0.46 -8.57 -24.02
CA PRO A 156 1.45 -7.64 -23.45
C PRO A 156 1.00 -6.18 -23.35
N GLY A 157 0.10 -5.73 -24.25
CA GLY A 157 -0.43 -4.38 -24.27
C GLY A 157 -1.60 -4.12 -23.32
N THR A 158 -2.06 -5.11 -22.58
CA THR A 158 -3.23 -4.98 -21.69
C THR A 158 -3.05 -3.88 -20.66
N ARG A 159 -4.16 -3.22 -20.28
CA ARG A 159 -4.29 -2.29 -19.15
C ARG A 159 -5.17 -2.88 -18.04
N GLN A 160 -5.61 -4.13 -18.21
CA GLN A 160 -6.58 -4.80 -17.33
C GLN A 160 -5.92 -5.76 -16.34
N ALA A 161 -4.59 -5.79 -16.28
CA ALA A 161 -3.85 -6.64 -15.37
C ALA A 161 -3.85 -6.00 -13.96
N ILE A 162 -4.98 -6.16 -13.26
CA ILE A 162 -5.23 -5.57 -11.95
C ILE A 162 -5.42 -6.70 -10.93
N ILE A 163 -4.64 -6.66 -9.86
CA ILE A 163 -4.83 -7.47 -8.66
C ILE A 163 -5.59 -6.61 -7.65
N ASN A 164 -6.87 -6.90 -7.46
CA ASN A 164 -7.72 -6.19 -6.52
C ASN A 164 -7.48 -6.72 -5.10
N ILE A 165 -7.13 -5.83 -4.16
CA ILE A 165 -6.83 -6.20 -2.78
C ILE A 165 -7.97 -5.79 -1.84
N HIS A 166 -8.57 -4.63 -2.09
CA HIS A 166 -9.58 -4.07 -1.19
C HIS A 166 -10.88 -4.86 -1.22
N SER A 167 -11.32 -5.36 -2.38
CA SER A 167 -12.55 -6.10 -2.56
C SER A 167 -12.30 -7.60 -2.75
N ASN A 168 -13.20 -8.44 -2.24
CA ASN A 168 -13.24 -9.89 -2.50
C ASN A 168 -13.81 -10.24 -3.88
N PHE A 169 -14.27 -9.26 -4.67
CA PHE A 169 -14.75 -9.50 -6.01
C PHE A 169 -13.57 -9.80 -6.94
N PHE A 170 -13.33 -11.07 -7.20
CA PHE A 170 -12.37 -11.53 -8.19
C PHE A 170 -12.97 -11.36 -9.59
N MET A 171 -12.45 -10.43 -10.35
CA MET A 171 -12.75 -10.36 -11.77
C MET A 171 -11.81 -11.32 -12.52
N THR A 172 -12.24 -12.57 -12.71
CA THR A 172 -11.62 -13.39 -13.73
C THR A 172 -12.13 -12.91 -15.11
N PRO A 173 -11.25 -12.75 -16.12
CA PRO A 173 -11.69 -12.41 -17.46
C PRO A 173 -12.79 -13.39 -17.92
N GLY A 174 -14.01 -12.88 -18.12
CA GLY A 174 -15.16 -13.66 -18.60
C GLY A 174 -16.12 -14.20 -17.55
N SER A 175 -15.91 -14.00 -16.24
CA SER A 175 -16.88 -14.39 -15.22
C SER A 175 -17.10 -13.31 -14.18
N TRP A 176 -18.33 -12.85 -14.04
CA TRP A 176 -18.83 -12.15 -12.86
C TRP A 176 -19.22 -13.23 -11.83
N SER A 177 -18.25 -13.81 -11.15
CA SER A 177 -18.54 -14.68 -10.02
C SER A 177 -18.18 -13.94 -8.73
N GLY A 178 -19.01 -12.99 -8.35
CA GLY A 178 -19.09 -12.59 -6.95
C GLY A 178 -19.55 -13.84 -6.18
N ASN A 179 -18.75 -14.31 -5.21
CA ASN A 179 -19.27 -15.29 -4.27
C ASN A 179 -20.22 -14.55 -3.32
N PRO A 180 -21.55 -14.72 -3.44
CA PRO A 180 -22.50 -14.03 -2.58
C PRO A 180 -22.40 -14.44 -1.11
N ASP A 181 -21.68 -15.53 -0.82
CA ASP A 181 -21.47 -16.03 0.55
C ASP A 181 -20.26 -15.38 1.26
N VAL A 182 -19.41 -14.66 0.53
CA VAL A 182 -18.39 -13.79 1.12
C VAL A 182 -19.08 -12.46 1.36
N GLY A 183 -19.68 -12.31 2.52
CA GLY A 183 -20.40 -11.12 2.92
C GLY A 183 -19.63 -9.84 2.64
N ASP A 184 -20.37 -8.80 2.37
CA ASP A 184 -19.87 -7.45 2.07
C ASP A 184 -18.71 -7.13 3.02
N GLU A 185 -17.52 -6.83 2.49
CA GLU A 185 -16.34 -6.48 3.31
C GLU A 185 -16.60 -5.26 4.18
N LEU A 186 -17.59 -4.48 3.82
CA LEU A 186 -18.09 -3.36 4.59
C LEU A 186 -19.01 -3.79 5.74
N ASP A 187 -19.47 -5.04 5.77
CA ASP A 187 -20.21 -5.59 6.92
C ASP A 187 -19.22 -5.93 8.05
N LEU A 188 -18.75 -4.89 8.68
CA LEU A 188 -17.81 -4.93 9.79
C LEU A 188 -18.39 -5.65 11.02
N ASP A 189 -19.68 -5.90 11.08
CA ASP A 189 -20.34 -6.57 12.20
C ASP A 189 -20.27 -8.09 12.07
N ARG A 190 -20.03 -8.63 10.88
CA ARG A 190 -19.86 -10.07 10.62
C ARG A 190 -18.46 -10.59 10.92
N ILE A 191 -17.45 -9.72 10.95
CA ILE A 191 -16.07 -10.10 11.24
C ILE A 191 -15.87 -10.05 12.74
N GLY A 192 -15.91 -11.18 13.44
CA GLY A 192 -15.57 -11.27 14.86
C GLY A 192 -14.14 -10.77 15.12
N GLY A 193 -13.91 -10.11 16.26
CA GLY A 193 -12.60 -9.60 16.65
C GLY A 193 -12.30 -8.17 16.23
N LYS A 194 -11.03 -7.73 16.34
CA LYS A 194 -10.59 -6.41 15.92
C LYS A 194 -10.63 -6.32 14.40
N LYS A 195 -11.52 -5.48 13.91
CA LYS A 195 -11.82 -5.30 12.50
C LYS A 195 -10.67 -4.66 11.77
N ARG A 196 -10.24 -5.28 10.66
CA ARG A 196 -9.22 -4.73 9.76
C ARG A 196 -9.82 -4.61 8.36
N ILE A 197 -9.58 -3.47 7.73
CA ILE A 197 -9.89 -3.27 6.31
C ILE A 197 -8.57 -2.99 5.59
N PRO A 198 -8.30 -3.62 4.43
CA PRO A 198 -7.08 -3.37 3.68
C PRO A 198 -6.90 -1.88 3.39
N CYS A 199 -5.69 -1.36 3.63
CA CYS A 199 -5.31 -0.03 3.17
C CYS A 199 -4.96 -0.04 1.68
N SER A 200 -4.41 -1.15 1.20
CA SER A 200 -4.13 -1.37 -0.22
C SER A 200 -5.44 -1.54 -1.00
N MET A 201 -5.54 -0.83 -2.13
CA MET A 201 -6.69 -0.92 -3.03
C MET A 201 -6.43 -1.95 -4.13
N TYR A 202 -5.36 -1.77 -4.89
CA TYR A 202 -4.98 -2.66 -5.97
C TYR A 202 -3.52 -2.47 -6.39
N TYR A 203 -2.99 -3.49 -7.07
CA TYR A 203 -1.83 -3.40 -7.94
C TYR A 203 -2.29 -3.44 -9.39
N GLN A 204 -1.83 -2.51 -10.22
CA GLN A 204 -1.96 -2.61 -11.67
C GLN A 204 -0.59 -2.86 -12.28
N LEU A 205 -0.47 -3.94 -13.03
CA LEU A 205 0.74 -4.34 -13.72
C LEU A 205 0.63 -3.97 -15.20
N MET A 206 1.65 -3.34 -15.74
CA MET A 206 1.68 -2.95 -17.15
C MET A 206 3.02 -3.32 -17.76
N ARG A 207 2.99 -4.13 -18.84
CA ARG A 207 4.18 -4.32 -19.67
C ARG A 207 4.30 -3.17 -20.65
N ARG A 208 5.43 -2.49 -20.62
CA ARG A 208 5.79 -1.45 -21.57
C ARG A 208 7.20 -1.72 -22.09
N ASN A 209 7.30 -1.89 -23.41
CA ASN A 209 8.55 -2.39 -24.02
C ASN A 209 8.97 -3.72 -23.33
N GLU A 210 10.22 -3.82 -22.90
CA GLU A 210 10.78 -4.99 -22.22
C GLU A 210 10.81 -4.84 -20.70
N ALA A 211 9.95 -3.98 -20.13
CA ALA A 211 9.87 -3.72 -18.71
C ALA A 211 8.45 -3.88 -18.16
N LEU A 212 8.37 -4.30 -16.91
CA LEU A 212 7.13 -4.38 -16.14
C LEU A 212 7.04 -3.17 -15.19
N GLU A 213 6.06 -2.32 -15.39
CA GLU A 213 5.70 -1.24 -14.49
C GLU A 213 4.65 -1.72 -13.49
N LEU A 214 4.69 -1.18 -12.27
CA LEU A 214 3.67 -1.41 -11.26
C LEU A 214 3.13 -0.10 -10.73
N ILE A 215 1.80 0.04 -10.75
CA ILE A 215 1.07 1.11 -10.06
C ILE A 215 0.44 0.52 -8.80
N TYR A 216 0.84 1.05 -7.64
CA TYR A 216 0.29 0.69 -6.35
C TYR A 216 -0.60 1.78 -5.81
N THR A 217 -1.85 1.45 -5.57
CA THR A 217 -2.84 2.41 -5.05
C THR A 217 -3.30 2.00 -3.66
N MET A 218 -3.28 2.96 -2.74
CA MET A 218 -3.77 2.81 -1.36
C MET A 218 -4.87 3.84 -1.07
N ARG A 219 -5.82 3.50 -0.18
CA ARG A 219 -6.79 4.49 0.34
C ARG A 219 -6.17 5.37 1.41
N SER A 220 -5.29 4.79 2.24
CA SER A 220 -4.58 5.49 3.30
C SER A 220 -3.32 4.73 3.68
N CYS A 221 -2.30 5.43 4.15
CA CYS A 221 -1.06 4.84 4.62
C CYS A 221 -0.51 5.61 5.82
N ASP A 222 -0.22 4.89 6.91
CA ASP A 222 0.44 5.44 8.09
C ASP A 222 1.96 5.37 7.90
N TYR A 223 2.58 6.55 7.82
CA TYR A 223 4.00 6.70 7.55
C TYR A 223 4.87 5.98 8.60
N LEU A 224 4.55 6.14 9.88
CA LEU A 224 5.38 5.64 10.98
C LEU A 224 5.19 4.14 11.28
N THR A 225 4.12 3.51 10.77
CA THR A 225 3.82 2.10 11.09
C THR A 225 3.82 1.18 9.90
N HIS A 226 3.53 1.69 8.67
CA HIS A 226 3.33 0.83 7.51
C HIS A 226 4.03 1.29 6.23
N PHE A 227 4.22 2.59 6.02
CA PHE A 227 4.65 3.13 4.73
C PHE A 227 5.86 2.43 4.12
N PRO A 228 7.04 2.33 4.77
CA PRO A 228 8.20 1.71 4.14
C PRO A 228 8.00 0.20 3.92
N VAL A 229 7.21 -0.47 4.75
CA VAL A 229 6.85 -1.89 4.60
C VAL A 229 6.00 -2.08 3.36
N ASP A 230 4.98 -1.25 3.17
CA ASP A 230 4.06 -1.33 2.03
C ASP A 230 4.79 -1.06 0.71
N ILE A 231 5.72 -0.09 0.68
CA ILE A 231 6.56 0.20 -0.49
C ILE A 231 7.51 -0.96 -0.78
N TRP A 232 8.21 -1.47 0.24
CA TRP A 232 9.11 -2.61 0.09
C TRP A 232 8.37 -3.83 -0.51
N LEU A 233 7.20 -4.17 0.03
CA LEU A 233 6.39 -5.30 -0.41
C LEU A 233 5.85 -5.12 -1.83
N ALA A 234 5.48 -3.90 -2.20
CA ALA A 234 4.98 -3.62 -3.54
C ALA A 234 6.09 -3.70 -4.60
N ILE A 235 7.29 -3.18 -4.29
CA ILE A 235 8.47 -3.32 -5.17
C ILE A 235 8.87 -4.80 -5.28
N ALA A 236 8.92 -5.55 -4.18
CA ALA A 236 9.22 -6.98 -4.20
C ALA A 236 8.18 -7.79 -5.00
N MET A 237 6.90 -7.39 -4.99
CA MET A 237 5.87 -7.96 -5.87
C MET A 237 6.15 -7.67 -7.34
N GLN A 238 6.60 -6.46 -7.68
CA GLN A 238 7.00 -6.10 -9.04
C GLN A 238 8.19 -6.94 -9.51
N GLU A 239 9.23 -7.08 -8.68
CA GLU A 239 10.41 -7.93 -8.96
C GLU A 239 10.00 -9.39 -9.19
N PHE A 240 9.14 -9.95 -8.34
CA PHE A 240 8.61 -11.29 -8.51
C PHE A 240 7.86 -11.45 -9.84
N ALA A 241 6.97 -10.53 -10.16
CA ALA A 241 6.17 -10.58 -11.37
C ALA A 241 7.02 -10.39 -12.64
N ALA A 242 7.99 -9.47 -12.60
CA ALA A 242 8.94 -9.24 -13.69
C ALA A 242 9.81 -10.48 -13.93
N GLY A 243 10.34 -11.08 -12.87
CA GLY A 243 11.12 -12.32 -12.95
C GLY A 243 10.33 -13.48 -13.56
N TRP A 244 9.06 -13.65 -13.15
CA TRP A 244 8.18 -14.69 -13.72
C TRP A 244 7.91 -14.48 -15.22
N LEU A 245 7.79 -13.21 -15.66
CA LEU A 245 7.56 -12.86 -17.05
C LEU A 245 8.84 -12.82 -17.90
N GLY A 246 10.02 -12.92 -17.30
CA GLY A 246 11.31 -12.74 -17.97
C GLY A 246 11.54 -11.30 -18.43
N LEU A 247 11.00 -10.32 -17.71
CA LEU A 247 11.08 -8.89 -17.99
C LEU A 247 12.01 -8.18 -16.99
N LYS A 248 12.48 -7.00 -17.34
CA LYS A 248 13.09 -6.05 -16.41
C LYS A 248 12.00 -5.34 -15.60
N CYS A 249 12.33 -4.82 -14.42
CA CYS A 249 11.47 -3.86 -13.75
C CYS A 249 11.53 -2.51 -14.48
N GLY A 250 10.36 -1.93 -14.71
CA GLY A 250 10.16 -0.53 -15.08
C GLY A 250 9.88 0.32 -13.85
N PRO A 251 9.46 1.58 -14.02
CA PRO A 251 9.09 2.44 -12.90
C PRO A 251 8.04 1.81 -11.97
N PHE A 252 8.21 2.04 -10.68
CA PHE A 252 7.21 1.81 -9.64
C PHE A 252 6.47 3.13 -9.40
N HIS A 253 5.16 3.10 -9.43
CA HIS A 253 4.30 4.26 -9.21
C HIS A 253 3.45 4.05 -7.96
N TYR A 254 3.40 5.04 -7.10
CA TYR A 254 2.63 5.02 -5.86
C TYR A 254 1.59 6.12 -5.83
N PHE A 255 0.41 5.80 -5.31
CA PHE A 255 -0.63 6.76 -4.98
C PHE A 255 -1.32 6.36 -3.68
N THR A 256 -1.55 7.33 -2.79
CA THR A 256 -2.40 7.15 -1.63
C THR A 256 -3.36 8.32 -1.45
N GLY A 257 -4.60 8.01 -1.07
CA GLY A 257 -5.60 9.05 -0.76
C GLY A 257 -5.23 9.87 0.47
N SER A 258 -4.63 9.22 1.49
CA SER A 258 -4.19 9.84 2.74
C SER A 258 -2.85 9.25 3.16
N LEU A 259 -1.80 10.07 3.14
CA LEU A 259 -0.53 9.78 3.81
C LEU A 259 -0.56 10.49 5.16
N HIS A 260 -0.43 9.75 6.26
CA HIS A 260 -0.58 10.33 7.59
C HIS A 260 0.36 9.73 8.62
N ALA A 261 0.49 10.42 9.76
CA ALA A 261 1.11 9.89 10.97
C ALA A 261 0.28 10.30 12.18
N TYR A 262 0.12 9.39 13.14
CA TYR A 262 -0.60 9.69 14.38
C TYR A 262 0.26 10.51 15.33
N GLU A 263 -0.33 11.53 15.95
CA GLU A 263 0.36 12.42 16.91
C GLU A 263 1.01 11.64 18.07
N LYS A 264 0.34 10.60 18.56
CA LYS A 264 0.87 9.73 19.62
C LYS A 264 2.17 9.05 19.22
N ASP A 265 2.29 8.58 17.97
CA ASP A 265 3.47 7.88 17.46
C ASP A 265 4.60 8.87 17.14
N MET A 266 4.24 10.07 16.68
CA MET A 266 5.18 11.18 16.50
C MET A 266 5.81 11.60 17.82
N LYS A 267 5.00 11.79 18.89
CA LYS A 267 5.48 12.10 20.24
C LYS A 267 6.37 11.00 20.82
N ALA A 268 5.99 9.74 20.63
CA ALA A 268 6.79 8.61 21.09
C ALA A 268 8.18 8.54 20.44
N ARG A 269 8.35 9.12 19.25
CA ARG A 269 9.61 9.21 18.51
C ARG A 269 10.36 10.54 18.72
N GLY A 270 9.83 11.45 19.53
CA GLY A 270 10.44 12.77 19.78
C GLY A 270 10.42 13.69 18.56
N ILE A 271 9.44 13.52 17.67
CA ILE A 271 9.26 14.35 16.45
C ILE A 271 8.55 15.67 16.79
N PHE A 272 7.95 15.81 17.99
CA PHE A 272 7.34 17.03 18.54
C PHE A 272 7.79 17.28 19.95
#